data_6c0e4125df45bceda932ad7f401817d9
#
_entry.id   6c0e4125df45bceda932ad7f401817d9
#
_cell.length_a   1.000
_cell.length_b   1.000
_cell.length_c   1.000
_cell.angle_alpha   90.00
_cell.angle_beta   90.00
_cell.angle_gamma   90.00
#
_symmetry.space_group_name_H-M   'P 1'
#
loop_
_entity.id
_entity.type
_entity.pdbx_description
1 polymer ?
#
loop_
_entity_poly.entity_id
_entity_poly.type
_entity_poly.pdbx_seq_one_letter_code
_entity_poly.pdbx_strand_id
1 'polypeptide(L)'
;MTVAVQAAGQVGRTRRSRRVSSRGLAGYLFLTPWLIGFIGLTAGPILVSLYLSFTDFDLLQDPHWVGAANYVRIATADPKFLASMKVTFLYVLFSVPLKLGFALGVAMLLNKGIAGLPIYRAMFYLPSLLGASVAIAVLWRQLFAGNGLINQLLEPFGIHGPSWISNPNYALSTIMILSVWQFGSPMIIFLAGLRQIPRDLYEAAAIDGARPWHKFWRITLPLLTPVVFFNAVIQTIEAFKAFTPAFIISEGTGGPVDSTLFYTLYLYQEAFAYFRMGYASALAWVLVVIIALFTAFSFLTARYWVHYDE
;
A
#
# COMPACT_ATOMS: atom_id res chain seq x y z
N MET A 1 -32.34 -51.14 62.81
CA MET A 1 -33.12 -50.02 63.31
C MET A 1 -32.21 -48.78 63.27
N THR A 2 -32.47 -47.85 62.47
CA THR A 2 -32.51 -46.41 62.73
C THR A 2 -32.45 -45.63 61.42
N VAL A 3 -33.40 -44.77 61.24
CA VAL A 3 -33.85 -43.99 60.15
C VAL A 3 -32.80 -42.94 59.76
N ALA A 4 -32.45 -42.81 58.45
CA ALA A 4 -31.71 -41.70 57.88
C ALA A 4 -32.69 -40.73 57.23
N VAL A 5 -32.71 -39.49 57.71
CA VAL A 5 -33.53 -38.39 57.25
C VAL A 5 -32.81 -37.70 56.08
N GLN A 6 -33.49 -37.61 54.92
CA GLN A 6 -33.09 -36.80 53.75
C GLN A 6 -33.23 -35.33 54.13
N ALA A 7 -32.14 -34.56 53.85
CA ALA A 7 -32.17 -33.12 53.76
C ALA A 7 -31.90 -32.73 52.31
N ALA A 8 -32.93 -32.34 51.56
CA ALA A 8 -32.86 -31.76 50.23
C ALA A 8 -32.36 -30.34 50.34
N GLY A 9 -31.11 -30.11 49.92
CA GLY A 9 -30.53 -28.78 49.78
C GLY A 9 -31.01 -28.11 48.49
N GLN A 10 -31.85 -27.08 48.60
CA GLN A 10 -32.20 -26.18 47.49
C GLN A 10 -30.96 -25.39 47.04
N VAL A 11 -30.45 -25.72 45.86
CA VAL A 11 -29.41 -24.93 45.18
C VAL A 11 -30.07 -23.66 44.63
N GLY A 12 -29.99 -22.59 45.40
CA GLY A 12 -30.41 -21.26 44.96
C GLY A 12 -29.57 -20.80 43.76
N ARG A 13 -30.17 -20.75 42.59
CA ARG A 13 -29.60 -20.11 41.41
C ARG A 13 -29.45 -18.62 41.70
N THR A 14 -28.31 -18.19 42.21
CA THR A 14 -27.95 -16.76 42.25
C THR A 14 -27.81 -16.24 40.84
N ARG A 15 -28.78 -15.46 40.37
CA ARG A 15 -28.67 -14.59 39.18
C ARG A 15 -27.46 -13.68 39.39
N ARG A 16 -26.32 -14.04 38.81
CA ARG A 16 -25.16 -13.14 38.69
C ARG A 16 -25.58 -11.92 37.86
N SER A 17 -26.02 -10.87 38.57
CA SER A 17 -26.11 -9.55 37.90
C SER A 17 -24.71 -9.21 37.37
N ARG A 18 -24.59 -9.05 36.04
CA ARG A 18 -23.41 -8.51 35.40
C ARG A 18 -23.25 -7.05 35.88
N ARG A 19 -22.70 -6.86 37.06
CA ARG A 19 -22.14 -5.55 37.44
C ARG A 19 -21.00 -5.28 36.46
N VAL A 20 -21.18 -4.29 35.60
CA VAL A 20 -20.07 -3.74 34.79
C VAL A 20 -18.99 -3.38 35.81
N SER A 21 -17.92 -4.14 35.82
CA SER A 21 -16.83 -3.97 36.79
C SER A 21 -16.28 -2.55 36.62
N SER A 22 -16.06 -1.83 37.70
CA SER A 22 -15.42 -0.51 37.71
C SER A 22 -14.09 -0.49 36.96
N ARG A 23 -13.42 -1.63 36.85
CA ARG A 23 -12.24 -1.83 35.99
C ARG A 23 -12.54 -1.73 34.47
N GLY A 24 -13.74 -2.17 34.05
CA GLY A 24 -14.17 -2.00 32.66
C GLY A 24 -14.42 -0.52 32.30
N LEU A 25 -15.08 0.21 33.24
CA LEU A 25 -15.36 1.63 33.04
C LEU A 25 -14.06 2.48 32.94
N ALA A 26 -13.07 2.18 33.78
CA ALA A 26 -11.75 2.83 33.70
C ALA A 26 -11.07 2.58 32.34
N GLY A 27 -11.16 1.36 31.79
CA GLY A 27 -10.62 1.06 30.46
C GLY A 27 -11.25 1.91 29.34
N TYR A 28 -12.59 2.06 29.37
CA TYR A 28 -13.28 2.93 28.40
C TYR A 28 -12.91 4.40 28.56
N LEU A 29 -12.72 4.87 29.80
CA LEU A 29 -12.32 6.25 30.08
C LEU A 29 -10.94 6.57 29.52
N PHE A 30 -9.98 5.64 29.61
CA PHE A 30 -8.66 5.79 29.00
C PHE A 30 -8.71 5.74 27.46
N LEU A 31 -9.64 5.00 26.86
CA LEU A 31 -9.84 4.95 25.40
C LEU A 31 -10.63 6.15 24.88
N THR A 32 -11.32 6.92 25.72
CA THR A 32 -12.21 8.01 25.30
C THR A 32 -11.51 9.07 24.43
N PRO A 33 -10.30 9.58 24.74
CA PRO A 33 -9.64 10.57 23.89
C PRO A 33 -9.35 10.04 22.49
N TRP A 34 -8.92 8.77 22.40
CA TRP A 34 -8.70 8.10 21.13
C TRP A 34 -10.00 7.88 20.36
N LEU A 35 -11.06 7.44 21.04
CA LEU A 35 -12.38 7.20 20.42
C LEU A 35 -12.98 8.50 19.89
N ILE A 36 -12.87 9.61 20.61
CA ILE A 36 -13.35 10.92 20.15
C ILE A 36 -12.60 11.32 18.87
N GLY A 37 -11.27 11.19 18.86
CA GLY A 37 -10.46 11.46 17.67
C GLY A 37 -10.81 10.54 16.51
N PHE A 38 -10.95 9.25 16.76
CA PHE A 38 -11.29 8.26 15.74
C PHE A 38 -12.68 8.52 15.14
N ILE A 39 -13.71 8.74 15.99
CA ILE A 39 -15.08 8.97 15.50
C ILE A 39 -15.18 10.31 14.79
N GLY A 40 -14.62 11.39 15.37
CA GLY A 40 -14.74 12.73 14.81
C GLY A 40 -13.89 12.97 13.57
N LEU A 41 -12.66 12.45 13.52
CA LEU A 41 -11.69 12.74 12.46
C LEU A 41 -11.50 11.62 11.45
N THR A 42 -11.97 10.41 11.73
CA THR A 42 -11.81 9.28 10.82
C THR A 42 -13.16 8.67 10.43
N ALA A 43 -13.88 8.07 11.38
CA ALA A 43 -15.12 7.36 11.07
C ALA A 43 -16.22 8.32 10.58
N GLY A 44 -16.35 9.50 11.21
CA GLY A 44 -17.32 10.51 10.79
C GLY A 44 -17.15 10.94 9.34
N PRO A 45 -16.00 11.48 8.94
CA PRO A 45 -15.73 11.85 7.53
C PRO A 45 -15.88 10.70 6.53
N ILE A 46 -15.51 9.47 6.91
CA ILE A 46 -15.71 8.28 6.06
C ILE A 46 -17.20 8.05 5.82
N LEU A 47 -18.03 8.08 6.87
CA LEU A 47 -19.47 7.90 6.73
C LEU A 47 -20.14 9.03 5.94
N VAL A 48 -19.71 10.28 6.16
CA VAL A 48 -20.15 11.44 5.38
C VAL A 48 -19.77 11.25 3.90
N SER A 49 -18.54 10.84 3.60
CA SER A 49 -18.11 10.55 2.23
C SER A 49 -18.96 9.42 1.60
N LEU A 50 -19.33 8.40 2.38
CA LEU A 50 -20.23 7.34 1.89
C LEU A 50 -21.60 7.91 1.54
N TYR A 51 -22.19 8.74 2.39
CA TYR A 51 -23.45 9.41 2.11
C TYR A 51 -23.34 10.29 0.85
N LEU A 52 -22.31 11.13 0.77
CA LEU A 52 -22.09 12.02 -0.37
C LEU A 52 -21.90 11.26 -1.69
N SER A 53 -21.40 10.03 -1.68
CA SER A 53 -21.23 9.22 -2.88
C SER A 53 -22.56 8.90 -3.60
N PHE A 54 -23.69 9.00 -2.88
CA PHE A 54 -25.05 8.83 -3.43
C PHE A 54 -25.75 10.16 -3.72
N THR A 55 -25.02 11.28 -3.72
CA THR A 55 -25.55 12.62 -3.96
C THR A 55 -24.84 13.31 -5.13
N ASP A 56 -25.41 14.40 -5.62
CA ASP A 56 -24.82 15.28 -6.65
C ASP A 56 -24.02 16.46 -6.06
N PHE A 57 -23.56 16.34 -4.81
CA PHE A 57 -22.91 17.42 -4.07
C PHE A 57 -21.73 18.04 -4.83
N ASP A 58 -21.76 19.38 -5.02
CA ASP A 58 -20.79 20.16 -5.80
C ASP A 58 -20.11 21.32 -5.00
N LEU A 59 -20.25 21.38 -3.67
CA LEU A 59 -19.79 22.45 -2.76
C LEU A 59 -20.56 23.78 -2.85
N LEU A 60 -21.36 23.99 -3.88
CA LEU A 60 -22.08 25.26 -4.09
C LEU A 60 -23.54 25.15 -3.68
N GLN A 61 -24.07 23.94 -3.69
CA GLN A 61 -25.47 23.61 -3.39
C GLN A 61 -25.57 22.53 -2.33
N ASP A 62 -26.72 22.43 -1.69
CA ASP A 62 -26.99 21.34 -0.76
C ASP A 62 -26.98 20.00 -1.49
N PRO A 63 -26.51 18.92 -0.84
CA PRO A 63 -26.45 17.60 -1.46
C PRO A 63 -27.85 17.04 -1.72
N HIS A 64 -28.21 16.81 -2.99
CA HIS A 64 -29.44 16.14 -3.37
C HIS A 64 -29.17 14.65 -3.59
N TRP A 65 -30.06 13.82 -3.11
CA TRP A 65 -29.94 12.37 -3.24
C TRP A 65 -30.22 11.92 -4.68
N VAL A 66 -29.22 11.32 -5.33
CA VAL A 66 -29.32 10.78 -6.70
C VAL A 66 -29.21 9.25 -6.75
N GLY A 67 -29.18 8.59 -5.59
CA GLY A 67 -29.03 7.14 -5.52
C GLY A 67 -27.73 6.65 -6.15
N ALA A 68 -27.79 5.59 -6.95
CA ALA A 68 -26.62 4.98 -7.57
C ALA A 68 -26.14 5.67 -8.88
N ALA A 69 -26.65 6.85 -9.24
CA ALA A 69 -26.33 7.51 -10.52
C ALA A 69 -24.83 7.74 -10.72
N ASN A 70 -24.08 8.13 -9.68
CA ASN A 70 -22.62 8.28 -9.74
C ASN A 70 -21.92 6.96 -10.11
N TYR A 71 -22.32 5.85 -9.51
CA TYR A 71 -21.76 4.52 -9.78
C TYR A 71 -22.12 4.02 -11.18
N VAL A 72 -23.34 4.27 -11.64
CA VAL A 72 -23.75 3.97 -13.02
C VAL A 72 -22.90 4.77 -14.00
N ARG A 73 -22.70 6.07 -13.77
CA ARG A 73 -21.85 6.92 -14.59
C ARG A 73 -20.41 6.40 -14.65
N ILE A 74 -19.81 6.01 -13.51
CA ILE A 74 -18.47 5.41 -13.45
C ILE A 74 -18.40 4.17 -14.35
N ALA A 75 -19.41 3.31 -14.30
CA ALA A 75 -19.40 2.04 -15.02
C ALA A 75 -19.67 2.16 -16.52
N THR A 76 -20.46 3.17 -16.96
CA THR A 76 -21.01 3.20 -18.33
C THR A 76 -20.60 4.40 -19.16
N ALA A 77 -20.24 5.53 -18.54
CA ALA A 77 -20.15 6.81 -19.24
C ALA A 77 -18.89 7.62 -18.94
N ASP A 78 -17.88 7.01 -18.28
CA ASP A 78 -16.67 7.71 -17.90
C ASP A 78 -15.39 7.10 -18.52
N PRO A 79 -14.95 7.59 -19.71
CA PRO A 79 -13.73 7.12 -20.34
C PRO A 79 -12.46 7.44 -19.54
N LYS A 80 -12.43 8.56 -18.76
CA LYS A 80 -11.29 8.91 -17.92
C LYS A 80 -11.12 7.97 -16.71
N PHE A 81 -12.23 7.44 -16.17
CA PHE A 81 -12.17 6.38 -15.17
C PHE A 81 -11.40 5.16 -15.71
N LEU A 82 -11.76 4.69 -16.90
CA LEU A 82 -11.07 3.54 -17.52
C LEU A 82 -9.59 3.83 -17.81
N ALA A 83 -9.27 5.02 -18.30
CA ALA A 83 -7.89 5.44 -18.56
C ALA A 83 -7.09 5.48 -17.26
N SER A 84 -7.60 6.13 -16.21
CA SER A 84 -6.94 6.23 -14.91
C SER A 84 -6.77 4.88 -14.23
N MET A 85 -7.76 4.01 -14.35
CA MET A 85 -7.70 2.64 -13.83
C MET A 85 -6.61 1.83 -14.54
N LYS A 86 -6.55 1.90 -15.87
CA LYS A 86 -5.52 1.22 -16.68
C LYS A 86 -4.12 1.67 -16.28
N VAL A 87 -3.89 2.99 -16.19
CA VAL A 87 -2.58 3.55 -15.80
C VAL A 87 -2.19 3.10 -14.41
N THR A 88 -3.12 3.18 -13.43
CA THR A 88 -2.86 2.75 -12.06
C THR A 88 -2.57 1.26 -11.98
N PHE A 89 -3.33 0.44 -12.72
CA PHE A 89 -3.11 -1.00 -12.74
C PHE A 89 -1.76 -1.39 -13.35
N LEU A 90 -1.37 -0.75 -14.45
CA LEU A 90 -0.04 -0.94 -15.05
C LEU A 90 1.07 -0.51 -14.08
N TYR A 91 0.88 0.64 -13.41
CA TYR A 91 1.83 1.08 -12.40
C TYR A 91 1.97 0.05 -11.26
N VAL A 92 0.87 -0.42 -10.69
CA VAL A 92 0.88 -1.44 -9.62
C VAL A 92 1.56 -2.72 -10.09
N LEU A 93 1.17 -3.22 -11.27
CA LEU A 93 1.64 -4.48 -11.83
C LEU A 93 3.15 -4.51 -12.05
N PHE A 94 3.74 -3.40 -12.47
CA PHE A 94 5.18 -3.35 -12.77
C PHE A 94 6.00 -2.78 -11.62
N SER A 95 5.55 -1.70 -10.95
CA SER A 95 6.36 -1.05 -9.92
C SER A 95 6.50 -1.91 -8.66
N VAL A 96 5.44 -2.63 -8.24
CA VAL A 96 5.49 -3.43 -7.02
C VAL A 96 6.46 -4.59 -7.14
N PRO A 97 6.39 -5.47 -8.16
CA PRO A 97 7.36 -6.56 -8.32
C PRO A 97 8.80 -6.07 -8.51
N LEU A 98 8.99 -4.99 -9.30
CA LEU A 98 10.33 -4.41 -9.51
C LEU A 98 10.91 -3.87 -8.20
N LYS A 99 10.12 -3.12 -7.43
CA LYS A 99 10.52 -2.59 -6.12
C LYS A 99 10.86 -3.69 -5.14
N LEU A 100 10.01 -4.72 -5.05
CA LEU A 100 10.22 -5.85 -4.14
C LEU A 100 11.42 -6.70 -4.56
N GLY A 101 11.58 -6.98 -5.85
CA GLY A 101 12.74 -7.70 -6.37
C GLY A 101 14.04 -6.97 -6.10
N PHE A 102 14.07 -5.66 -6.34
CA PHE A 102 15.24 -4.82 -6.03
C PHE A 102 15.52 -4.77 -4.52
N ALA A 103 14.49 -4.58 -3.70
CA ALA A 103 14.59 -4.57 -2.24
C ALA A 103 15.13 -5.89 -1.68
N LEU A 104 14.63 -7.03 -2.19
CA LEU A 104 15.11 -8.35 -1.80
C LEU A 104 16.56 -8.55 -2.23
N GLY A 105 16.93 -8.17 -3.46
CA GLY A 105 18.30 -8.26 -3.95
C GLY A 105 19.28 -7.49 -3.05
N VAL A 106 18.96 -6.24 -2.69
CA VAL A 106 19.78 -5.44 -1.78
C VAL A 106 19.80 -6.04 -0.36
N ALA A 107 18.66 -6.51 0.15
CA ALA A 107 18.60 -7.17 1.46
C ALA A 107 19.50 -8.42 1.52
N MET A 108 19.53 -9.23 0.47
CA MET A 108 20.41 -10.40 0.36
C MET A 108 21.89 -10.00 0.33
N LEU A 109 22.26 -8.92 -0.35
CA LEU A 109 23.61 -8.39 -0.33
C LEU A 109 24.04 -7.95 1.08
N LEU A 110 23.15 -7.20 1.76
CA LEU A 110 23.41 -6.72 3.13
C LEU A 110 23.43 -7.84 4.17
N ASN A 111 22.77 -8.97 3.89
CA ASN A 111 22.74 -10.13 4.78
C ASN A 111 24.08 -10.89 4.83
N LYS A 112 25.00 -10.66 3.89
CA LYS A 112 26.34 -11.30 3.83
C LYS A 112 27.33 -10.86 4.92
N GLY A 113 26.91 -10.00 5.86
CA GLY A 113 27.76 -9.61 6.98
C GLY A 113 28.76 -8.51 6.66
N ILE A 114 28.34 -7.49 5.93
CA ILE A 114 29.19 -6.35 5.54
C ILE A 114 29.55 -5.51 6.77
N ALA A 115 30.81 -5.12 6.91
CA ALA A 115 31.24 -4.16 7.92
C ALA A 115 30.54 -2.80 7.71
N GLY A 116 30.13 -2.14 8.81
CA GLY A 116 29.39 -0.87 8.70
C GLY A 116 27.91 -1.01 8.28
N LEU A 117 27.32 -2.19 8.40
CA LEU A 117 25.92 -2.48 8.04
C LEU A 117 24.89 -1.44 8.53
N PRO A 118 24.96 -0.86 9.74
CA PRO A 118 24.01 0.18 10.17
C PRO A 118 24.04 1.41 9.25
N ILE A 119 25.22 1.80 8.74
CA ILE A 119 25.38 2.95 7.84
C ILE A 119 24.70 2.65 6.50
N TYR A 120 24.99 1.48 5.91
CA TYR A 120 24.33 1.06 4.65
C TYR A 120 22.81 0.97 4.78
N ARG A 121 22.31 0.46 5.91
CA ARG A 121 20.86 0.45 6.18
C ARG A 121 20.28 1.86 6.21
N ALA A 122 20.92 2.79 6.90
CA ALA A 122 20.48 4.17 6.97
C ALA A 122 20.48 4.82 5.58
N MET A 123 21.57 4.65 4.80
CA MET A 123 21.68 5.20 3.45
C MET A 123 20.63 4.65 2.49
N PHE A 124 20.38 3.33 2.49
CA PHE A 124 19.39 2.71 1.61
C PHE A 124 17.94 2.92 2.08
N TYR A 125 17.74 3.23 3.36
CA TYR A 125 16.41 3.57 3.89
C TYR A 125 16.03 5.02 3.62
N LEU A 126 16.99 5.94 3.53
CA LEU A 126 16.76 7.37 3.32
C LEU A 126 15.85 7.68 2.12
N PRO A 127 15.98 7.04 0.94
CA PRO A 127 15.06 7.21 -0.16
C PRO A 127 13.59 6.95 0.19
N SER A 128 13.32 5.94 1.01
CA SER A 128 11.94 5.62 1.43
C SER A 128 11.35 6.65 2.37
N LEU A 129 12.17 7.33 3.19
CA LEU A 129 11.71 8.40 4.06
C LEU A 129 11.39 9.69 3.29
N LEU A 130 12.19 9.98 2.26
CA LEU A 130 12.09 11.23 1.51
C LEU A 130 11.18 11.11 0.28
N GLY A 131 11.02 9.90 -0.27
CA GLY A 131 10.44 9.68 -1.59
C GLY A 131 8.97 10.06 -1.74
N ALA A 132 8.21 10.11 -0.65
CA ALA A 132 6.83 10.60 -0.67
C ALA A 132 6.72 12.13 -0.63
N SER A 133 7.84 12.87 -0.52
CA SER A 133 7.84 14.33 -0.42
C SER A 133 7.67 15.00 -1.78
N VAL A 134 6.99 16.15 -1.78
CA VAL A 134 6.86 17.03 -2.95
C VAL A 134 8.24 17.44 -3.48
N ALA A 135 9.20 17.73 -2.59
CA ALA A 135 10.55 18.14 -2.98
C ALA A 135 11.26 17.08 -3.86
N ILE A 136 11.17 15.81 -3.50
CA ILE A 136 11.73 14.72 -4.31
C ILE A 136 11.01 14.58 -5.64
N ALA A 137 9.69 14.71 -5.67
CA ALA A 137 8.94 14.65 -6.92
C ALA A 137 9.30 15.81 -7.88
N VAL A 138 9.51 17.01 -7.35
CA VAL A 138 10.00 18.17 -8.12
C VAL A 138 11.42 17.93 -8.64
N LEU A 139 12.32 17.44 -7.78
CA LEU A 139 13.69 17.12 -8.17
C LEU A 139 13.70 16.02 -9.25
N TRP A 140 12.85 15.01 -9.11
CA TRP A 140 12.70 13.93 -10.09
C TRP A 140 12.24 14.45 -11.44
N ARG A 141 11.27 15.36 -11.43
CA ARG A 141 10.81 16.03 -12.63
C ARG A 141 11.94 16.82 -13.33
N GLN A 142 12.79 17.50 -12.57
CA GLN A 142 13.96 18.21 -13.11
C GLN A 142 15.00 17.25 -13.72
N LEU A 143 15.26 16.13 -13.05
CA LEU A 143 16.23 15.12 -13.50
C LEU A 143 15.83 14.51 -14.87
N PHE A 144 14.52 14.24 -15.05
CA PHE A 144 13.96 13.59 -16.23
C PHE A 144 13.36 14.56 -17.26
N ALA A 145 13.56 15.87 -17.10
CA ALA A 145 13.19 16.85 -18.11
C ALA A 145 13.99 16.64 -19.42
N GLY A 146 13.51 17.19 -20.54
CA GLY A 146 14.20 17.05 -21.83
C GLY A 146 15.66 17.56 -21.85
N ASN A 147 15.94 18.60 -21.07
CA ASN A 147 17.28 19.14 -20.79
C ASN A 147 17.79 18.81 -19.41
N GLY A 148 17.21 17.79 -18.76
CA GLY A 148 17.54 17.36 -17.41
C GLY A 148 18.87 16.61 -17.32
N LEU A 149 19.32 16.38 -16.08
CA LEU A 149 20.61 15.75 -15.79
C LEU A 149 20.76 14.38 -16.47
N ILE A 150 19.68 13.60 -16.57
CA ILE A 150 19.75 12.27 -17.22
C ILE A 150 20.18 12.42 -18.69
N ASN A 151 19.62 13.34 -19.44
CA ASN A 151 20.00 13.57 -20.85
C ASN A 151 21.40 14.16 -20.96
N GLN A 152 21.79 15.06 -20.04
CA GLN A 152 23.16 15.57 -19.99
C GLN A 152 24.22 14.49 -19.73
N LEU A 153 23.88 13.47 -18.92
CA LEU A 153 24.77 12.32 -18.70
C LEU A 153 24.82 11.34 -19.89
N LEU A 154 23.79 11.30 -20.73
CA LEU A 154 23.75 10.46 -21.93
C LEU A 154 24.44 11.10 -23.12
N GLU A 155 24.49 12.43 -23.20
CA GLU A 155 25.03 13.21 -24.32
C GLU A 155 26.51 12.88 -24.66
N PRO A 156 27.45 12.72 -23.68
CA PRO A 156 28.83 12.34 -23.96
C PRO A 156 28.99 10.97 -24.65
N PHE A 157 27.96 10.10 -24.53
CA PHE A 157 27.92 8.80 -25.19
C PHE A 157 27.22 8.84 -26.56
N GLY A 158 26.88 10.05 -27.04
CA GLY A 158 26.17 10.25 -28.32
C GLY A 158 24.68 9.82 -28.24
N ILE A 159 24.13 9.64 -27.07
CA ILE A 159 22.73 9.21 -26.86
C ILE A 159 21.88 10.46 -26.59
N HIS A 160 21.04 10.82 -27.53
CA HIS A 160 20.03 11.87 -27.37
C HIS A 160 18.78 11.25 -26.74
N GLY A 161 18.66 11.37 -25.43
CA GLY A 161 17.49 10.85 -24.69
C GLY A 161 16.21 11.64 -25.03
N PRO A 162 15.05 11.00 -24.95
CA PRO A 162 13.77 11.66 -25.19
C PRO A 162 13.43 12.65 -24.08
N SER A 163 12.36 13.43 -24.27
CA SER A 163 11.70 14.14 -23.18
C SER A 163 10.91 13.12 -22.35
N TRP A 164 11.56 12.53 -21.34
CA TRP A 164 11.06 11.38 -20.56
C TRP A 164 9.68 11.62 -19.96
N ILE A 165 9.42 12.81 -19.44
CA ILE A 165 8.17 13.18 -18.78
C ILE A 165 7.08 13.58 -19.78
N SER A 166 7.46 14.27 -20.85
CA SER A 166 6.51 14.80 -21.84
C SER A 166 6.16 13.79 -22.93
N ASN A 167 6.80 12.62 -22.94
CA ASN A 167 6.51 11.55 -23.90
C ASN A 167 5.59 10.50 -23.24
N PRO A 168 4.40 10.23 -23.81
CA PRO A 168 3.43 9.29 -23.25
C PRO A 168 3.99 7.88 -23.01
N ASN A 169 4.96 7.45 -23.85
CA ASN A 169 5.53 6.11 -23.76
C ASN A 169 6.51 5.95 -22.58
N TYR A 170 7.07 7.05 -22.06
CA TYR A 170 8.10 7.00 -21.02
C TYR A 170 7.63 7.62 -19.69
N ALA A 171 6.63 8.50 -19.70
CA ALA A 171 6.21 9.26 -18.53
C ALA A 171 5.86 8.35 -17.33
N LEU A 172 5.10 7.27 -17.55
CA LEU A 172 4.75 6.32 -16.50
C LEU A 172 5.98 5.59 -15.97
N SER A 173 6.94 5.23 -16.83
CA SER A 173 8.15 4.51 -16.39
C SER A 173 9.06 5.37 -15.51
N THR A 174 9.08 6.69 -15.67
CA THR A 174 9.84 7.57 -14.75
C THR A 174 9.27 7.53 -13.34
N ILE A 175 7.94 7.45 -13.19
CA ILE A 175 7.28 7.32 -11.89
C ILE A 175 7.52 5.92 -11.30
N MET A 176 7.55 4.87 -12.13
CA MET A 176 7.91 3.52 -11.71
C MET A 176 9.34 3.46 -11.17
N ILE A 177 10.31 4.10 -11.83
CA ILE A 177 11.71 4.18 -11.38
C ILE A 177 11.79 4.91 -10.04
N LEU A 178 11.04 6.00 -9.84
CA LEU A 178 10.94 6.69 -8.54
C LEU A 178 10.42 5.75 -7.44
N SER A 179 9.41 4.95 -7.76
CA SER A 179 8.89 3.95 -6.80
C SER A 179 9.94 2.89 -6.45
N VAL A 180 10.68 2.38 -7.45
CA VAL A 180 11.75 1.42 -7.22
C VAL A 180 12.87 2.03 -6.37
N TRP A 181 13.23 3.29 -6.61
CA TRP A 181 14.22 4.01 -5.80
C TRP A 181 13.84 4.07 -4.30
N GLN A 182 12.54 4.05 -3.99
CA GLN A 182 12.03 4.00 -2.62
C GLN A 182 11.98 2.57 -2.03
N PHE A 183 12.91 1.72 -2.36
CA PHE A 183 12.96 0.30 -1.96
C PHE A 183 13.34 0.06 -0.49
N GLY A 184 13.76 1.09 0.25
CA GLY A 184 14.39 0.94 1.57
C GLY A 184 13.49 0.32 2.63
N SER A 185 12.18 0.68 2.70
CA SER A 185 11.25 0.09 3.66
C SER A 185 11.08 -1.42 3.45
N PRO A 186 10.70 -1.92 2.26
CA PRO A 186 10.61 -3.37 2.05
C PRO A 186 11.97 -4.07 2.19
N MET A 187 13.10 -3.41 1.85
CA MET A 187 14.44 -3.96 2.04
C MET A 187 14.74 -4.27 3.51
N ILE A 188 14.40 -3.36 4.44
CA ILE A 188 14.62 -3.59 5.89
C ILE A 188 13.77 -4.77 6.37
N ILE A 189 12.52 -4.88 5.92
CA ILE A 189 11.62 -5.97 6.29
C ILE A 189 12.16 -7.30 5.75
N PHE A 190 12.62 -7.35 4.49
CA PHE A 190 13.29 -8.53 3.93
C PHE A 190 14.56 -8.90 4.69
N LEU A 191 15.38 -7.92 5.04
CA LEU A 191 16.61 -8.18 5.78
C LEU A 191 16.33 -8.74 7.18
N ALA A 192 15.25 -8.30 7.83
CA ALA A 192 14.82 -8.86 9.10
C ALA A 192 14.36 -10.32 8.94
N GLY A 193 13.55 -10.61 7.92
CA GLY A 193 13.11 -11.97 7.61
C GLY A 193 14.28 -12.90 7.25
N LEU A 194 15.20 -12.45 6.40
CA LEU A 194 16.41 -13.25 6.04
C LEU A 194 17.24 -13.65 7.24
N ARG A 195 17.27 -12.84 8.29
CA ARG A 195 18.03 -13.12 9.52
C ARG A 195 17.35 -14.09 10.48
N GLN A 196 16.07 -14.35 10.27
CA GLN A 196 15.32 -15.33 11.06
C GLN A 196 15.52 -16.76 10.54
N ILE A 197 15.99 -16.92 9.30
CA ILE A 197 16.25 -18.24 8.71
C ILE A 197 17.45 -18.89 9.43
N PRO A 198 17.28 -20.11 10.02
CA PRO A 198 18.34 -20.81 10.71
C PRO A 198 19.56 -21.09 9.81
N ARG A 199 20.74 -20.83 10.32
CA ARG A 199 22.01 -21.04 9.58
C ARG A 199 22.25 -22.52 9.27
N ASP A 200 21.83 -23.40 10.17
CA ASP A 200 22.01 -24.84 10.06
C ASP A 200 21.44 -25.40 8.74
N LEU A 201 20.34 -24.80 8.24
CA LEU A 201 19.77 -25.19 6.95
C LEU A 201 20.72 -24.90 5.78
N TYR A 202 21.44 -23.79 5.83
CA TYR A 202 22.41 -23.42 4.80
C TYR A 202 23.69 -24.24 4.90
N GLU A 203 24.10 -24.63 6.13
CA GLU A 203 25.26 -25.46 6.40
C GLU A 203 25.01 -26.89 5.94
N ALA A 204 23.87 -27.49 6.30
CA ALA A 204 23.47 -28.81 5.81
C ALA A 204 23.43 -28.86 4.27
N ALA A 205 22.78 -27.88 3.64
CA ALA A 205 22.74 -27.78 2.18
C ALA A 205 24.13 -27.52 1.56
N ALA A 206 25.10 -26.97 2.31
CA ALA A 206 26.49 -26.86 1.83
C ALA A 206 27.21 -28.18 1.83
N ILE A 207 26.99 -29.03 2.85
CA ILE A 207 27.55 -30.37 2.96
C ILE A 207 27.02 -31.22 1.79
N ASP A 208 25.73 -31.08 1.44
CA ASP A 208 25.09 -31.74 0.29
C ASP A 208 25.54 -31.20 -1.08
N GLY A 209 26.47 -30.22 -1.12
CA GLY A 209 26.99 -29.61 -2.34
C GLY A 209 26.01 -28.69 -3.07
N ALA A 210 24.98 -28.19 -2.39
CA ALA A 210 24.00 -27.29 -3.01
C ALA A 210 24.61 -25.94 -3.42
N ARG A 211 24.43 -25.57 -4.68
CA ARG A 211 24.86 -24.28 -5.25
C ARG A 211 24.06 -23.12 -4.66
N PRO A 212 24.58 -21.88 -4.65
CA PRO A 212 23.87 -20.69 -4.11
C PRO A 212 22.46 -20.50 -4.70
N TRP A 213 22.28 -20.77 -5.99
CA TRP A 213 20.98 -20.69 -6.67
C TRP A 213 19.96 -21.69 -6.12
N HIS A 214 20.39 -22.95 -5.84
CA HIS A 214 19.52 -23.95 -5.22
C HIS A 214 19.14 -23.57 -3.78
N LYS A 215 20.10 -23.05 -3.00
CA LYS A 215 19.82 -22.54 -1.64
C LYS A 215 18.81 -21.40 -1.66
N PHE A 216 18.91 -20.47 -2.63
CA PHE A 216 17.94 -19.39 -2.78
C PHE A 216 16.52 -19.90 -3.03
N TRP A 217 16.33 -20.74 -4.06
CA TRP A 217 15.00 -21.21 -4.47
C TRP A 217 14.38 -22.26 -3.56
N ARG A 218 15.22 -23.09 -2.88
CA ARG A 218 14.75 -24.21 -2.06
C ARG A 218 14.74 -23.95 -0.56
N ILE A 219 15.49 -22.97 -0.07
CA ILE A 219 15.57 -22.62 1.36
C ILE A 219 15.11 -21.17 1.57
N THR A 220 15.83 -20.21 0.97
CA THR A 220 15.62 -18.79 1.27
C THR A 220 14.23 -18.34 0.87
N LEU A 221 13.84 -18.54 -0.39
CA LEU A 221 12.58 -17.99 -0.90
C LEU A 221 11.35 -18.66 -0.23
N PRO A 222 11.26 -19.99 -0.07
CA PRO A 222 10.13 -20.61 0.63
C PRO A 222 9.94 -20.13 2.06
N LEU A 223 11.02 -20.07 2.86
CA LEU A 223 10.98 -19.59 4.25
C LEU A 223 10.73 -18.08 4.35
N LEU A 224 11.01 -17.33 3.29
CA LEU A 224 10.76 -15.89 3.23
C LEU A 224 9.36 -15.55 2.69
N THR A 225 8.59 -16.52 2.22
CA THR A 225 7.27 -16.27 1.60
C THR A 225 6.30 -15.49 2.49
N PRO A 226 6.23 -15.65 3.83
CA PRO A 226 5.37 -14.81 4.66
C PRO A 226 5.77 -13.32 4.61
N VAL A 227 7.07 -13.05 4.57
CA VAL A 227 7.62 -11.69 4.50
C VAL A 227 7.41 -11.09 3.10
N VAL A 228 7.56 -11.90 2.05
CA VAL A 228 7.25 -11.52 0.66
C VAL A 228 5.77 -11.16 0.54
N PHE A 229 4.88 -12.00 1.08
CA PHE A 229 3.44 -11.76 1.07
C PHE A 229 3.08 -10.47 1.79
N PHE A 230 3.57 -10.27 3.01
CA PHE A 230 3.32 -9.04 3.78
C PHE A 230 3.76 -7.79 3.01
N ASN A 231 5.00 -7.79 2.50
CA ASN A 231 5.50 -6.68 1.69
C ASN A 231 4.67 -6.47 0.42
N ALA A 232 4.28 -7.54 -0.28
CA ALA A 232 3.49 -7.46 -1.50
C ALA A 232 2.13 -6.80 -1.24
N VAL A 233 1.42 -7.19 -0.19
CA VAL A 233 0.13 -6.59 0.19
C VAL A 233 0.30 -5.11 0.50
N ILE A 234 1.25 -4.74 1.38
CA ILE A 234 1.46 -3.35 1.78
C ILE A 234 1.86 -2.48 0.59
N GLN A 235 2.85 -2.93 -0.22
CA GLN A 235 3.31 -2.15 -1.37
C GLN A 235 2.24 -2.02 -2.46
N THR A 236 1.37 -3.01 -2.61
CA THR A 236 0.23 -2.93 -3.54
C THR A 236 -0.80 -1.90 -3.07
N ILE A 237 -1.17 -1.90 -1.79
CA ILE A 237 -2.08 -0.89 -1.23
C ILE A 237 -1.50 0.52 -1.42
N GLU A 238 -0.21 0.72 -1.11
CA GLU A 238 0.45 2.00 -1.28
C GLU A 238 0.56 2.43 -2.76
N ALA A 239 0.78 1.48 -3.68
CA ALA A 239 0.82 1.77 -5.10
C ALA A 239 -0.54 2.20 -5.66
N PHE A 240 -1.65 1.58 -5.23
CA PHE A 240 -3.01 2.03 -5.61
C PHE A 240 -3.34 3.42 -5.08
N LYS A 241 -2.76 3.83 -3.95
CA LYS A 241 -2.94 5.14 -3.32
C LYS A 241 -1.95 6.20 -3.80
N ALA A 242 -1.04 5.86 -4.71
CA ALA A 242 -0.02 6.77 -5.19
C ALA A 242 -0.66 8.02 -5.82
N PHE A 243 -0.28 9.21 -5.33
CA PHE A 243 -0.83 10.49 -5.75
C PHE A 243 0.28 11.52 -6.03
N THR A 244 1.09 11.83 -5.03
CA THR A 244 2.06 12.95 -5.06
C THR A 244 3.00 12.91 -6.27
N PRO A 245 3.64 11.78 -6.61
CA PRO A 245 4.51 11.73 -7.78
C PRO A 245 3.77 12.01 -9.09
N ALA A 246 2.58 11.43 -9.27
CA ALA A 246 1.77 11.66 -10.46
C ALA A 246 1.33 13.12 -10.57
N PHE A 247 0.85 13.71 -9.46
CA PHE A 247 0.40 15.10 -9.40
C PHE A 247 1.54 16.08 -9.74
N ILE A 248 2.70 15.93 -9.10
CA ILE A 248 3.83 16.89 -9.29
C ILE A 248 4.48 16.71 -10.65
N ILE A 249 4.72 15.48 -11.10
CA ILE A 249 5.40 15.22 -12.37
C ILE A 249 4.53 15.64 -13.55
N SER A 250 3.21 15.44 -13.48
CA SER A 250 2.28 15.84 -14.53
C SER A 250 1.68 17.24 -14.36
N GLU A 251 2.11 18.02 -13.36
CA GLU A 251 1.52 19.32 -13.01
C GLU A 251 0.00 19.25 -12.75
N GLY A 252 -0.46 18.14 -12.19
CA GLY A 252 -1.87 17.94 -11.89
C GLY A 252 -2.73 17.57 -13.11
N THR A 253 -2.16 17.48 -14.31
CA THR A 253 -2.94 17.22 -15.54
C THR A 253 -3.15 15.73 -15.84
N GLY A 254 -2.32 14.84 -15.31
CA GLY A 254 -2.27 13.43 -15.68
C GLY A 254 -1.26 13.13 -16.80
N GLY A 255 -0.49 14.14 -17.22
CA GLY A 255 0.59 14.05 -18.19
C GLY A 255 0.12 13.99 -19.64
N PRO A 256 1.02 13.73 -20.57
CA PRO A 256 0.66 13.72 -21.97
C PRO A 256 -0.31 12.57 -22.26
N VAL A 257 -1.48 12.89 -22.85
CA VAL A 257 -2.50 11.91 -23.25
C VAL A 257 -2.90 10.95 -22.10
N ASP A 258 -3.12 11.48 -20.90
CA ASP A 258 -3.50 10.75 -19.68
C ASP A 258 -2.52 9.62 -19.27
N SER A 259 -1.28 9.61 -19.81
CA SER A 259 -0.31 8.52 -19.58
C SER A 259 0.16 8.40 -18.12
N THR A 260 -0.06 9.43 -17.30
CA THR A 260 0.21 9.45 -15.86
C THR A 260 -1.03 9.85 -15.05
N LEU A 261 -2.21 9.73 -15.64
CA LEU A 261 -3.48 9.97 -14.94
C LEU A 261 -3.77 8.81 -14.00
N PHE A 262 -3.18 8.87 -12.81
CA PHE A 262 -3.48 7.88 -11.76
C PHE A 262 -4.91 8.06 -11.27
N TYR A 263 -5.50 6.98 -10.79
CA TYR A 263 -6.85 6.99 -10.25
C TYR A 263 -7.06 8.04 -9.14
N THR A 264 -6.12 8.13 -8.22
CA THR A 264 -6.12 9.13 -7.13
C THR A 264 -6.00 10.55 -7.65
N LEU A 265 -5.26 10.76 -8.74
CA LEU A 265 -5.15 12.06 -9.40
C LEU A 265 -6.47 12.43 -10.11
N TYR A 266 -7.09 11.49 -10.80
CA TYR A 266 -8.40 11.69 -11.41
C TYR A 266 -9.48 12.02 -10.37
N LEU A 267 -9.52 11.25 -9.26
CA LEU A 267 -10.39 11.54 -8.12
C LEU A 267 -10.17 12.95 -7.58
N TYR A 268 -8.90 13.36 -7.43
CA TYR A 268 -8.56 14.71 -6.97
C TYR A 268 -9.05 15.79 -7.94
N GLN A 269 -8.91 15.58 -9.25
CA GLN A 269 -9.42 16.51 -10.28
C GLN A 269 -10.94 16.66 -10.20
N GLU A 270 -11.69 15.55 -10.06
CA GLU A 270 -13.15 15.59 -9.94
C GLU A 270 -13.58 16.31 -8.65
N ALA A 271 -12.87 16.07 -7.51
CA ALA A 271 -13.20 16.72 -6.25
C ALA A 271 -12.87 18.21 -6.23
N PHE A 272 -11.64 18.59 -6.59
CA PHE A 272 -11.07 19.91 -6.30
C PHE A 272 -10.88 20.82 -7.52
N ALA A 273 -10.76 20.25 -8.73
CA ALA A 273 -10.71 21.05 -9.95
C ALA A 273 -12.12 21.25 -10.57
N TYR A 274 -12.95 20.23 -10.50
CA TYR A 274 -14.31 20.28 -11.07
C TYR A 274 -15.41 20.40 -10.01
N PHE A 275 -15.06 20.41 -8.73
CA PHE A 275 -15.97 20.56 -7.57
C PHE A 275 -17.09 19.51 -7.48
N ARG A 276 -16.97 18.37 -8.14
CA ARG A 276 -17.94 17.27 -8.13
C ARG A 276 -17.70 16.33 -6.96
N MET A 277 -17.90 16.81 -5.74
CA MET A 277 -17.57 16.09 -4.51
C MET A 277 -18.35 14.79 -4.34
N GLY A 278 -19.63 14.75 -4.73
CA GLY A 278 -20.44 13.54 -4.71
C GLY A 278 -19.88 12.45 -5.62
N TYR A 279 -19.51 12.82 -6.85
CA TYR A 279 -18.88 11.91 -7.81
C TYR A 279 -17.50 11.44 -7.37
N ALA A 280 -16.67 12.36 -6.87
CA ALA A 280 -15.35 12.04 -6.32
C ALA A 280 -15.45 11.11 -5.11
N SER A 281 -16.44 11.28 -4.25
CA SER A 281 -16.72 10.37 -3.14
C SER A 281 -17.09 8.97 -3.64
N ALA A 282 -17.88 8.85 -4.71
CA ALA A 282 -18.19 7.56 -5.34
C ALA A 282 -16.91 6.91 -5.91
N LEU A 283 -16.05 7.68 -6.59
CA LEU A 283 -14.73 7.20 -7.04
C LEU A 283 -13.88 6.69 -5.86
N ALA A 284 -13.84 7.43 -4.74
CA ALA A 284 -13.09 7.00 -3.56
C ALA A 284 -13.57 5.65 -3.03
N TRP A 285 -14.88 5.44 -2.95
CA TRP A 285 -15.46 4.16 -2.50
C TRP A 285 -15.22 3.02 -3.49
N VAL A 286 -15.26 3.29 -4.79
CA VAL A 286 -14.86 2.29 -5.80
C VAL A 286 -13.40 1.87 -5.61
N LEU A 287 -12.49 2.82 -5.34
CA LEU A 287 -11.08 2.49 -5.05
C LEU A 287 -10.93 1.63 -3.79
N VAL A 288 -11.66 1.96 -2.72
CA VAL A 288 -11.68 1.15 -1.48
C VAL A 288 -12.11 -0.28 -1.80
N VAL A 289 -13.18 -0.47 -2.59
CA VAL A 289 -13.65 -1.80 -2.99
C VAL A 289 -12.61 -2.53 -3.83
N ILE A 290 -11.96 -1.87 -4.79
CA ILE A 290 -10.90 -2.48 -5.62
C ILE A 290 -9.73 -2.94 -4.76
N ILE A 291 -9.24 -2.10 -3.85
CA ILE A 291 -8.14 -2.45 -2.94
C ILE A 291 -8.56 -3.60 -2.01
N ALA A 292 -9.78 -3.56 -1.48
CA ALA A 292 -10.31 -4.62 -0.61
C ALA A 292 -10.42 -5.96 -1.35
N LEU A 293 -10.93 -5.97 -2.58
CA LEU A 293 -11.01 -7.17 -3.41
C LEU A 293 -9.62 -7.72 -3.75
N PHE A 294 -8.68 -6.86 -4.13
CA PHE A 294 -7.31 -7.27 -4.40
C PHE A 294 -6.63 -7.84 -3.15
N THR A 295 -6.83 -7.20 -2.00
CA THR A 295 -6.31 -7.66 -0.71
C THR A 295 -6.94 -9.00 -0.34
N ALA A 296 -8.26 -9.13 -0.43
CA ALA A 296 -8.95 -10.39 -0.16
C ALA A 296 -8.47 -11.52 -1.08
N PHE A 297 -8.30 -11.24 -2.38
CA PHE A 297 -7.74 -12.19 -3.35
C PHE A 297 -6.32 -12.60 -2.96
N SER A 298 -5.48 -11.66 -2.54
CA SER A 298 -4.11 -11.94 -2.09
C SER A 298 -4.10 -12.89 -0.88
N PHE A 299 -4.97 -12.66 0.12
CA PHE A 299 -5.10 -13.55 1.28
C PHE A 299 -5.66 -14.92 0.92
N LEU A 300 -6.62 -15.01 0.00
CA LEU A 300 -7.18 -16.29 -0.46
C LEU A 300 -6.13 -17.12 -1.20
N THR A 301 -5.25 -16.48 -1.96
CA THR A 301 -4.17 -17.17 -2.70
C THR A 301 -2.96 -17.48 -1.82
N ALA A 302 -2.75 -16.74 -0.71
CA ALA A 302 -1.63 -16.96 0.19
C ALA A 302 -1.51 -18.40 0.68
N ARG A 303 -2.63 -19.05 0.98
CA ARG A 303 -2.69 -20.45 1.44
C ARG A 303 -2.02 -21.47 0.49
N TYR A 304 -1.78 -21.11 -0.77
CA TYR A 304 -1.19 -22.03 -1.76
C TYR A 304 0.33 -21.88 -1.91
N TRP A 305 0.91 -20.77 -1.49
CA TRP A 305 2.32 -20.46 -1.73
C TRP A 305 3.07 -19.87 -0.53
N VAL A 306 2.36 -19.44 0.48
CA VAL A 306 2.98 -18.93 1.72
C VAL A 306 3.17 -20.08 2.68
N HIS A 307 4.41 -20.31 3.11
CA HIS A 307 4.76 -21.36 4.07
C HIS A 307 4.89 -20.70 5.45
N TYR A 308 3.97 -21.05 6.34
CA TYR A 308 4.08 -20.72 7.76
C TYR A 308 4.69 -21.93 8.46
N ASP A 309 5.78 -21.71 9.22
CA ASP A 309 6.31 -22.75 10.10
C ASP A 309 5.26 -22.96 11.21
N GLU A 310 4.64 -24.17 11.22
CA GLU A 310 3.74 -24.61 12.30
C GLU A 310 4.57 -25.13 13.50
#